data_d8056cb74e73de8abb4c3769f58b9b99
#
_entry.id   d8056cb74e73de8abb4c3769f58b9b99
#
_cell.length_a   1.000
_cell.length_b   1.000
_cell.length_c   1.000
_cell.angle_alpha   90.00
_cell.angle_beta   90.00
_cell.angle_gamma   90.00
#
_symmetry.space_group_name_H-M   'P 1'
#
loop_
_entity.id
_entity.type
_entity.pdbx_description
1 polymer ?
#
loop_
_entity_poly.entity_id
_entity_poly.type
_entity_poly.pdbx_seq_one_letter_code
_entity_poly.pdbx_strand_id
1 'polypeptide(L)' 'MKYLEQYIEEKIKIKILGELTTRECCEGDGLGVSLVIDGYEPGIEVWYADYSNWLEEKLEEYENKNKEGQ' A
#
# COMPACT_ATOMS: atom_id res chain seq x y z
N MET A 1 -5.09 7.98 0.28
CA MET A 1 -4.36 6.70 0.34
C MET A 1 -3.02 6.79 1.05
N LYS A 2 -3.09 7.28 2.24
CA LYS A 2 -1.89 7.53 3.03
C LYS A 2 -1.09 6.26 3.34
N TYR A 3 -1.79 5.21 3.73
CA TYR A 3 -1.12 3.96 4.06
C TYR A 3 -0.58 3.24 2.83
N LEU A 4 -1.24 3.39 1.70
CA LEU A 4 -0.75 2.78 0.48
C LEU A 4 0.57 3.40 0.03
N GLU A 5 0.69 4.73 0.13
CA GLU A 5 1.95 5.40 -0.16
C GLU A 5 3.06 4.91 0.74
N GLN A 6 2.77 4.75 2.02
CA GLN A 6 3.73 4.27 2.98
C GLN A 6 4.17 2.83 2.66
N TYR A 7 3.22 1.98 2.29
CA TYR A 7 3.50 0.62 1.87
C TYR A 7 4.45 0.60 0.68
N ILE A 8 4.15 1.43 -0.32
CA ILE A 8 4.97 1.49 -1.53
C ILE A 8 6.38 1.93 -1.22
N GLU A 9 6.54 2.93 -0.39
CA GLU A 9 7.87 3.42 -0.02
C GLU A 9 8.67 2.37 0.75
N GLU A 10 8.03 1.65 1.64
CA GLU A 10 8.72 0.65 2.46
C GLU A 10 8.99 -0.65 1.73
N LYS A 11 8.02 -1.16 0.98
CA LYS A 11 8.11 -2.49 0.38
C LYS A 11 8.59 -2.48 -1.06
N ILE A 12 8.16 -1.51 -1.83
CA ILE A 12 8.53 -1.41 -3.24
C ILE A 12 9.75 -0.52 -3.39
N LYS A 13 9.96 0.35 -2.42
CA LYS A 13 11.14 1.23 -2.33
C LYS A 13 11.21 2.26 -3.44
N ILE A 14 10.06 2.80 -3.79
CA ILE A 14 10.01 3.95 -4.70
C ILE A 14 9.32 5.10 -3.97
N LYS A 15 9.68 6.31 -4.35
CA LYS A 15 9.09 7.49 -3.78
C LYS A 15 8.01 8.02 -4.70
N ILE A 16 6.84 8.29 -4.14
CA ILE A 16 5.73 8.82 -4.90
C ILE A 16 5.85 10.35 -4.92
N LEU A 17 6.05 10.90 -6.10
CA LEU A 17 6.23 12.35 -6.26
C LEU A 17 5.04 13.05 -6.90
N GLY A 18 3.96 12.33 -7.11
CA GLY A 18 2.77 12.89 -7.72
C GLY A 18 1.52 12.37 -7.07
N GLU A 19 0.40 12.62 -7.72
CA GLU A 19 -0.88 12.14 -7.23
C GLU A 19 -0.99 10.63 -7.45
N LEU A 20 -1.16 9.91 -6.36
CA LEU A 20 -1.31 8.46 -6.41
C LEU A 20 -2.78 8.06 -6.46
N THR A 21 -3.12 7.28 -7.47
CA THR A 21 -4.43 6.64 -7.55
C THR A 21 -4.22 5.17 -7.85
N THR A 22 -5.31 4.41 -7.89
CA THR A 22 -5.24 2.99 -8.17
C THR A 22 -6.25 2.62 -9.22
N ARG A 23 -5.96 1.55 -9.92
CA ARG A 23 -6.84 0.98 -10.92
C ARG A 23 -7.01 -0.50 -10.63
N GLU A 24 -8.22 -0.97 -10.63
CA GLU A 24 -8.45 -2.39 -10.36
C GLU A 24 -7.80 -3.28 -11.40
N CYS A 25 -7.12 -4.28 -10.90
CA CYS A 25 -6.50 -5.30 -11.72
C CYS A 25 -7.56 -6.36 -11.99
N CYS A 26 -8.02 -6.44 -13.21
CA CYS A 26 -9.15 -7.28 -13.57
C CYS A 26 -8.80 -8.74 -13.86
N GLU A 27 -7.56 -9.10 -13.69
CA GLU A 27 -7.16 -10.47 -13.99
C GLU A 27 -7.32 -11.38 -12.79
N GLY A 28 -7.81 -12.55 -13.06
CA GLY A 28 -7.97 -13.59 -12.07
C GLY A 28 -8.99 -13.21 -11.03
N ASP A 29 -8.62 -13.29 -9.79
CA ASP A 29 -9.53 -13.11 -8.67
C ASP A 29 -9.71 -11.67 -8.23
N GLY A 30 -9.16 -10.73 -8.97
CA GLY A 30 -9.32 -9.32 -8.64
C GLY A 30 -8.77 -8.92 -7.29
N LEU A 31 -7.72 -9.57 -6.85
CA LEU A 31 -7.17 -9.37 -5.53
C LEU A 31 -6.03 -8.36 -5.47
N GLY A 32 -5.96 -7.48 -6.43
CA GLY A 32 -4.89 -6.49 -6.48
C GLY A 32 -5.29 -5.24 -7.23
N VAL A 33 -4.41 -4.25 -7.19
CA VAL A 33 -4.59 -3.00 -7.92
C VAL A 33 -3.30 -2.62 -8.62
N SER A 34 -3.42 -1.91 -9.72
CA SER A 34 -2.27 -1.29 -10.39
C SER A 34 -2.15 0.13 -9.90
N LEU A 35 -0.93 0.58 -9.72
CA LEU A 35 -0.69 1.94 -9.28
C LEU A 35 -0.70 2.89 -10.46
N VAL A 36 -1.28 4.06 -10.26
CA VAL A 36 -1.30 5.14 -11.25
C VAL A 36 -0.77 6.39 -10.58
N ILE A 37 0.30 6.95 -11.12
CA ILE A 37 0.94 8.13 -10.57
C ILE A 37 0.85 9.25 -11.61
N ASP A 38 0.11 10.31 -11.29
CA ASP A 38 -0.15 11.42 -12.21
C ASP A 38 -0.69 10.96 -13.57
N GLY A 39 -1.56 9.95 -13.56
CA GLY A 39 -2.13 9.41 -14.78
C GLY A 39 -1.24 8.43 -15.53
N TYR A 40 -0.06 8.16 -15.01
CA TYR A 40 0.90 7.25 -15.63
C TYR A 40 0.91 5.92 -14.86
N GLU A 41 0.83 4.82 -15.59
CA GLU A 41 0.92 3.48 -14.99
C GLU A 41 2.33 2.93 -15.14
N PRO A 42 3.12 2.88 -14.08
CA PRO A 42 4.49 2.38 -14.17
C PRO A 42 4.60 0.85 -14.22
N GLY A 43 3.47 0.15 -14.18
CA GLY A 43 3.49 -1.30 -14.19
C GLY A 43 3.70 -1.94 -12.83
N ILE A 44 3.39 -1.23 -11.79
CA ILE A 44 3.53 -1.72 -10.42
C ILE A 44 2.17 -2.16 -9.90
N GLU A 45 2.11 -3.39 -9.40
CA GLU A 45 0.87 -3.94 -8.85
C GLU A 45 1.03 -4.18 -7.36
N VAL A 46 -0.04 -3.92 -6.62
CA VAL A 46 -0.10 -4.19 -5.19
C VAL A 46 -1.21 -5.21 -4.94
N TRP A 47 -0.85 -6.31 -4.31
CA TRP A 47 -1.80 -7.38 -4.00
C TRP A 47 -2.44 -7.11 -2.64
N TYR A 48 -3.75 -7.26 -2.56
CA TYR A 48 -4.49 -6.98 -1.32
C TYR A 48 -4.00 -7.83 -0.15
N ALA A 49 -3.66 -9.09 -0.41
CA ALA A 49 -3.19 -9.97 0.66
C ALA A 49 -1.90 -9.43 1.30
N ASP A 50 -0.96 -9.02 0.46
CA ASP A 50 0.30 -8.48 0.94
C ASP A 50 0.09 -7.16 1.68
N TYR A 51 -0.75 -6.31 1.11
CA TYR A 51 -1.06 -5.02 1.70
C TYR A 51 -1.78 -5.19 3.05
N SER A 52 -2.75 -6.10 3.11
CA SER A 52 -3.47 -6.38 4.36
C SER A 52 -2.54 -6.88 5.45
N ASN A 53 -1.64 -7.79 5.10
CA ASN A 53 -0.67 -8.31 6.07
C ASN A 53 0.22 -7.20 6.61
N TRP A 54 0.68 -6.33 5.73
CA TRP A 54 1.49 -5.19 6.13
C TRP A 54 0.70 -4.25 7.05
N LEU A 55 -0.55 -3.98 6.72
CA LEU A 55 -1.41 -3.13 7.56
C LEU A 55 -1.60 -3.72 8.94
N GLU A 56 -1.82 -5.02 9.03
CA GLU A 56 -1.98 -5.69 10.32
C GLU A 56 -0.73 -5.54 11.18
N GLU A 57 0.44 -5.70 10.57
CA GLU A 57 1.70 -5.49 11.27
C GLU A 57 1.83 -4.07 11.79
N LYS A 58 1.44 -3.10 10.98
CA LYS A 58 1.50 -1.70 11.39
C LYS A 58 0.53 -1.38 12.52
N LEU A 59 -0.64 -1.97 12.47
CA LEU A 59 -1.62 -1.79 13.53
C LEU A 59 -1.14 -2.39 14.85
N GLU A 60 -0.50 -3.54 14.79
CA GLU A 60 0.07 -4.15 15.99
C GLU A 60 1.16 -3.29 16.60
N GLU A 61 2.04 -2.76 15.76
CA GLU A 61 3.08 -1.84 16.23
C GLU A 61 2.48 -0.61 16.90
N TYR A 62 1.45 -0.08 16.30
CA TYR A 62 0.78 1.11 16.83
C TYR A 62 0.11 0.81 18.17
N GLU A 63 -0.57 -0.32 18.29
CA GLU A 63 -1.20 -0.73 19.54
C GLU A 63 -0.19 -0.96 20.65
N ASN A 64 0.90 -1.64 20.33
CA ASN A 64 1.96 -1.88 21.30
C ASN A 64 2.58 -0.58 21.79
N LYS A 65 2.78 0.35 20.88
CA LYS A 65 3.34 1.65 21.22
C LYS A 65 2.42 2.43 22.13
N ASN A 66 1.12 2.36 21.90
CA ASN A 66 0.13 3.03 22.75
C ASN A 66 0.09 2.41 24.14
N LYS A 67 0.19 1.11 24.21
CA LYS A 67 0.21 0.42 25.51
C LYS A 67 1.42 0.80 26.35
N GLU A 68 2.56 0.92 25.72
CA GLU A 68 3.78 1.33 26.40
C GLU A 68 3.72 2.78 26.85
N GLY A 69 2.98 3.60 26.15
CA GLY A 69 2.82 5.01 26.49
C GLY A 69 1.90 5.27 27.66
N GLN A 70 1.30 4.24 28.17
CA GLN A 70 0.43 4.35 29.33
C GLN A 70 1.20 3.90 30.58
#